data_54dff7681cc6ea794e26b87a8280269d
#
_entry.id   54dff7681cc6ea794e26b87a8280269d
#
_cell.length_a   1.000
_cell.length_b   1.000
_cell.length_c   1.000
_cell.angle_alpha   90.00
_cell.angle_beta   90.00
_cell.angle_gamma   90.00
#
_symmetry.space_group_name_H-M   'P 1'
#
loop_
_entity.id
_entity.type
_entity.pdbx_description
1 polymer ?
#
loop_
_entity_poly.entity_id
_entity_poly.type
_entity_poly.pdbx_seq_one_letter_code
_entity_poly.pdbx_strand_id
1 'polypeptide(L)'
;MSSASRPGEQPDRSLRAVLLLVFVLMVCLALRQASSGDVGFHLAAGTSILDGNGWPRTDPFTFTVSDHAYIDTSWGYQVVLALLERTWGAPGFVLFHAGLVLLMLFLVYRTARLAPVEPCTLLALLLLGGLACEMRYDVRPEMVSYTLLAWVLYLVHRHAEGLRSPLWLLPPTFLLWVNLHSLFVLGWIALACFLAGLLIRDRRPDGKLLNWSAASVAIALVNPYGWKAIVFPLTLATRFKHANVFNETIGEFTSAFDLGLSAKFPFYPRVPIYSFYVLFALAAIALLVSLRRKRWWCALLWFPFAYLSFEMVRNIPLLVVACLPLTAWGISLERVAAALRIRAPTRRKLLRTVAVGVAAAAVLLTLRVYNDAYYIASRRQDRFGTGWNRLTQPMAATSYAERSGLVGPVLNHLNFGGYLIWARGRPVFIDGRLEVMGEEFFGNYRKILGAEHLLEAAVDRYGIEWTVFPYRIGPSLLRHLSGDSRWALAYVDPLAAIFVRSAGFDPERVDASALNARRRAEFPPPVGELPGLQGKPRRGKAVHWLSGLVRRERFPTEPFYLGLFHYWRGETEAATSLF
;
A
#
# COMPACT_ATOMS: atom_id res chain seq x y z
N MET A 1 -38.89 -20.88 -15.80
CA MET A 1 -38.61 -19.51 -16.19
C MET A 1 -38.13 -18.79 -14.95
N SER A 2 -36.81 -18.60 -14.84
CA SER A 2 -36.14 -17.97 -13.68
C SER A 2 -36.24 -16.47 -13.79
N SER A 3 -36.62 -15.78 -12.71
CA SER A 3 -36.62 -14.34 -12.57
C SER A 3 -35.18 -13.80 -12.51
N ALA A 4 -34.45 -13.91 -13.62
CA ALA A 4 -33.25 -13.11 -13.80
C ALA A 4 -33.73 -11.66 -13.94
N SER A 5 -33.39 -10.78 -13.00
CA SER A 5 -33.68 -9.35 -13.04
C SER A 5 -33.32 -8.79 -14.41
N ARG A 6 -34.26 -8.13 -15.06
CA ARG A 6 -34.04 -7.48 -16.36
C ARG A 6 -32.93 -6.43 -16.23
N PRO A 7 -32.12 -6.18 -17.28
CA PRO A 7 -31.18 -5.07 -17.28
C PRO A 7 -31.96 -3.78 -17.07
N GLY A 8 -31.84 -3.17 -15.89
CA GLY A 8 -32.57 -1.96 -15.52
C GLY A 8 -33.38 -2.03 -14.22
N GLU A 9 -33.68 -3.20 -13.67
CA GLU A 9 -34.31 -3.28 -12.34
C GLU A 9 -33.36 -2.72 -11.27
N GLN A 10 -33.86 -1.68 -10.60
CA GLN A 10 -33.12 -1.08 -9.49
C GLN A 10 -33.04 -2.08 -8.33
N PRO A 11 -31.83 -2.31 -7.75
CA PRO A 11 -31.70 -3.20 -6.60
C PRO A 11 -32.63 -2.72 -5.48
N ASP A 12 -33.20 -3.67 -4.75
CA ASP A 12 -34.01 -3.43 -3.56
C ASP A 12 -33.30 -2.43 -2.62
N ARG A 13 -34.06 -1.55 -1.97
CA ARG A 13 -33.53 -0.51 -1.07
C ARG A 13 -32.58 -1.07 -0.02
N SER A 14 -32.87 -2.27 0.49
CA SER A 14 -32.03 -2.98 1.46
C SER A 14 -30.63 -3.33 0.88
N LEU A 15 -30.57 -3.81 -0.36
CA LEU A 15 -29.30 -4.15 -1.03
C LEU A 15 -28.47 -2.91 -1.40
N ARG A 16 -29.13 -1.78 -1.69
CA ARG A 16 -28.41 -0.50 -1.87
C ARG A 16 -27.78 -0.02 -0.56
N ALA A 17 -28.49 -0.19 0.56
CA ALA A 17 -27.94 0.14 1.88
C ALA A 17 -26.71 -0.73 2.20
N VAL A 18 -26.76 -2.04 1.91
CA VAL A 18 -25.59 -2.93 2.10
C VAL A 18 -24.42 -2.50 1.21
N LEU A 19 -24.68 -2.14 -0.06
CA LEU A 19 -23.67 -1.62 -0.97
C LEU A 19 -23.02 -0.35 -0.40
N LEU A 20 -23.81 0.58 0.11
CA LEU A 20 -23.31 1.79 0.76
C LEU A 20 -22.42 1.46 1.97
N LEU A 21 -22.83 0.52 2.83
CA LEU A 21 -22.01 0.10 3.98
C LEU A 21 -20.66 -0.50 3.55
N VAL A 22 -20.64 -1.30 2.47
CA VAL A 22 -19.38 -1.81 1.90
C VAL A 22 -18.50 -0.65 1.43
N PHE A 23 -19.05 0.34 0.71
CA PHE A 23 -18.28 1.51 0.27
C PHE A 23 -17.81 2.38 1.44
N VAL A 24 -18.62 2.55 2.49
CA VAL A 24 -18.21 3.25 3.72
C VAL A 24 -17.02 2.55 4.38
N LEU A 25 -17.05 1.22 4.46
CA LEU A 25 -15.89 0.46 4.95
C LEU A 25 -14.64 0.72 4.08
N MET A 26 -14.78 0.72 2.75
CA MET A 26 -13.66 0.97 1.85
C MET A 26 -13.10 2.39 2.00
N VAL A 27 -13.97 3.39 2.21
CA VAL A 27 -13.54 4.75 2.58
C VAL A 27 -12.73 4.73 3.87
N CYS A 28 -13.23 4.08 4.91
CA CYS A 28 -12.53 4.02 6.19
C CYS A 28 -11.17 3.31 6.09
N LEU A 29 -11.07 2.23 5.33
CA LEU A 29 -9.80 1.54 5.07
C LEU A 29 -8.82 2.38 4.25
N ALA A 30 -9.33 3.20 3.33
CA ALA A 30 -8.52 4.08 2.49
C ALA A 30 -8.11 5.39 3.21
N LEU A 31 -8.91 5.85 4.18
CA LEU A 31 -8.57 6.96 5.07
C LEU A 31 -7.58 6.50 6.14
N ARG A 32 -6.34 6.32 5.70
CA ARG A 32 -5.23 5.85 6.51
C ARG A 32 -4.11 6.88 6.49
N GLN A 33 -3.56 7.21 7.66
CA GLN A 33 -2.42 8.12 7.77
C GLN A 33 -1.27 7.62 6.90
N ALA A 34 -0.57 8.54 6.23
CA ALA A 34 0.53 8.20 5.32
C ALA A 34 1.68 7.51 6.07
N SER A 35 1.82 6.21 5.83
CA SER A 35 2.78 5.33 6.50
C SER A 35 3.91 4.87 5.58
N SER A 36 3.77 4.96 4.25
CA SER A 36 4.82 4.59 3.30
C SER A 36 6.06 5.47 3.42
N GLY A 37 7.23 4.84 3.48
CA GLY A 37 8.53 5.53 3.43
C GLY A 37 8.77 6.28 2.11
N ASP A 38 7.99 5.98 1.07
CA ASP A 38 8.17 6.53 -0.27
C ASP A 38 7.53 7.91 -0.44
N VAL A 39 6.52 8.26 0.37
CA VAL A 39 5.76 9.52 0.22
C VAL A 39 6.67 10.74 0.20
N GLY A 40 7.67 10.76 1.07
CA GLY A 40 8.57 11.92 1.18
C GLY A 40 9.40 12.17 -0.08
N PHE A 41 10.02 11.13 -0.67
CA PHE A 41 10.78 11.36 -1.91
C PHE A 41 9.87 11.73 -3.09
N HIS A 42 8.63 11.21 -3.14
CA HIS A 42 7.66 11.65 -4.14
C HIS A 42 7.30 13.13 -4.00
N LEU A 43 7.11 13.61 -2.77
CA LEU A 43 6.89 15.02 -2.49
C LEU A 43 8.10 15.87 -2.89
N ALA A 44 9.31 15.44 -2.52
CA ALA A 44 10.54 16.17 -2.86
C ALA A 44 10.75 16.24 -4.37
N ALA A 45 10.55 15.13 -5.10
CA ALA A 45 10.68 15.10 -6.55
C ALA A 45 9.64 16.01 -7.25
N GLY A 46 8.36 15.92 -6.81
CA GLY A 46 7.30 16.78 -7.34
C GLY A 46 7.55 18.26 -7.06
N THR A 47 8.03 18.59 -5.87
CA THR A 47 8.43 19.95 -5.50
C THR A 47 9.58 20.46 -6.36
N SER A 48 10.61 19.65 -6.57
CA SER A 48 11.75 19.99 -7.42
C SER A 48 11.33 20.32 -8.87
N ILE A 49 10.40 19.52 -9.43
CA ILE A 49 9.84 19.79 -10.76
C ILE A 49 9.03 21.10 -10.79
N LEU A 50 8.19 21.34 -9.79
CA LEU A 50 7.40 22.57 -9.67
C LEU A 50 8.28 23.81 -9.51
N ASP A 51 9.44 23.69 -8.86
CA ASP A 51 10.40 24.77 -8.67
C ASP A 51 11.30 25.00 -9.90
N GLY A 52 11.05 24.27 -11.02
CA GLY A 52 11.70 24.49 -12.30
C GLY A 52 13.01 23.72 -12.52
N ASN A 53 13.38 22.77 -11.65
CA ASN A 53 14.62 22.00 -11.79
C ASN A 53 14.53 20.92 -12.89
N GLY A 54 13.36 20.75 -13.53
CA GLY A 54 13.14 19.78 -14.61
C GLY A 54 13.09 18.33 -14.14
N TRP A 55 13.27 17.41 -15.09
CA TRP A 55 13.21 15.97 -14.84
C TRP A 55 14.60 15.42 -14.60
N PRO A 56 14.85 14.72 -13.46
CA PRO A 56 16.17 14.19 -13.14
C PRO A 56 16.60 13.11 -14.15
N ARG A 57 17.91 13.03 -14.41
CA ARG A 57 18.53 11.99 -15.25
C ARG A 57 19.43 11.07 -14.43
N THR A 58 19.93 11.57 -13.31
CA THR A 58 20.69 10.86 -12.29
C THR A 58 20.02 11.08 -10.94
N ASP A 59 20.44 10.35 -9.92
CA ASP A 59 19.84 10.42 -8.60
C ASP A 59 20.17 11.74 -7.87
N PRO A 60 19.18 12.62 -7.59
CA PRO A 60 19.42 13.86 -6.86
C PRO A 60 19.26 13.71 -5.33
N PHE A 61 18.85 12.53 -4.84
CA PHE A 61 18.35 12.40 -3.47
C PHE A 61 19.26 11.58 -2.54
N THR A 62 20.26 10.87 -3.09
CA THR A 62 21.25 10.20 -2.27
C THR A 62 22.66 10.63 -2.63
N PHE A 63 23.53 10.73 -1.63
CA PHE A 63 24.95 11.04 -1.89
C PHE A 63 25.79 9.79 -2.16
N THR A 64 25.23 8.60 -1.97
CA THR A 64 25.92 7.31 -2.13
C THR A 64 25.91 6.78 -3.55
N VAL A 65 24.87 7.09 -4.33
CA VAL A 65 24.65 6.62 -5.71
C VAL A 65 24.16 7.75 -6.63
N SER A 66 24.64 8.97 -6.41
CA SER A 66 24.21 10.17 -7.12
C SER A 66 24.47 10.16 -8.64
N ASP A 67 25.35 9.28 -9.10
CA ASP A 67 25.67 9.05 -10.53
C ASP A 67 24.77 8.00 -11.19
N HIS A 68 23.97 7.25 -10.41
CA HIS A 68 23.07 6.24 -10.95
C HIS A 68 21.97 6.88 -11.83
N ALA A 69 21.71 6.24 -12.97
CA ALA A 69 20.65 6.70 -13.87
C ALA A 69 19.27 6.62 -13.21
N TYR A 70 18.51 7.70 -13.30
CA TYR A 70 17.16 7.78 -12.78
C TYR A 70 16.16 8.09 -13.89
N ILE A 71 15.19 7.19 -14.07
CA ILE A 71 14.05 7.35 -14.97
C ILE A 71 12.79 7.46 -14.10
N ASP A 72 12.33 8.68 -13.90
CA ASP A 72 11.17 8.94 -13.04
C ASP A 72 9.87 8.78 -13.82
N THR A 73 9.35 7.57 -13.83
CA THR A 73 8.08 7.26 -14.50
C THR A 73 6.84 7.71 -13.71
N SER A 74 7.03 8.26 -12.51
CA SER A 74 5.95 8.72 -11.63
C SER A 74 5.90 10.25 -11.48
N TRP A 75 6.66 10.99 -12.29
CA TRP A 75 6.83 12.43 -12.17
C TRP A 75 5.50 13.23 -12.10
N GLY A 76 4.53 12.88 -12.94
CA GLY A 76 3.24 13.57 -12.93
C GLY A 76 2.42 13.29 -11.67
N TYR A 77 2.47 12.07 -11.13
CA TYR A 77 1.90 11.74 -9.82
C TYR A 77 2.57 12.54 -8.70
N GLN A 78 3.88 12.68 -8.72
CA GLN A 78 4.66 13.42 -7.75
C GLN A 78 4.32 14.91 -7.75
N VAL A 79 4.14 15.49 -8.95
CA VAL A 79 3.67 16.88 -9.11
C VAL A 79 2.27 17.06 -8.49
N VAL A 80 1.33 16.13 -8.77
CA VAL A 80 0.00 16.18 -8.14
C VAL A 80 0.10 16.08 -6.62
N LEU A 81 0.95 15.19 -6.11
CA LEU A 81 1.14 15.00 -4.67
C LEU A 81 1.71 16.26 -4.01
N ALA A 82 2.72 16.90 -4.63
CA ALA A 82 3.33 18.13 -4.14
C ALA A 82 2.35 19.32 -4.17
N LEU A 83 1.51 19.42 -5.20
CA LEU A 83 0.45 20.43 -5.25
C LEU A 83 -0.59 20.23 -4.14
N LEU A 84 -0.99 19.00 -3.88
CA LEU A 84 -1.93 18.67 -2.79
C LEU A 84 -1.32 18.97 -1.42
N GLU A 85 -0.04 18.68 -1.26
CA GLU A 85 0.70 19.00 -0.03
C GLU A 85 0.80 20.52 0.20
N ARG A 86 1.17 21.28 -0.83
CA ARG A 86 1.27 22.77 -0.75
C ARG A 86 -0.08 23.43 -0.46
N THR A 87 -1.19 22.85 -0.87
CA THR A 87 -2.54 23.44 -0.73
C THR A 87 -3.27 23.00 0.52
N TRP A 88 -3.24 21.71 0.84
CA TRP A 88 -4.04 21.07 1.89
C TRP A 88 -3.21 20.25 2.89
N GLY A 89 -1.89 20.23 2.71
CA GLY A 89 -1.00 19.40 3.52
C GLY A 89 -1.26 17.89 3.33
N ALA A 90 -0.78 17.10 4.28
CA ALA A 90 -0.94 15.65 4.23
C ALA A 90 -2.40 15.15 4.13
N PRO A 91 -3.42 15.79 4.71
CA PRO A 91 -4.82 15.44 4.45
C PRO A 91 -5.18 15.43 2.97
N GLY A 92 -4.66 16.35 2.17
CA GLY A 92 -4.95 16.47 0.74
C GLY A 92 -4.59 15.22 -0.05
N PHE A 93 -3.38 14.72 0.11
CA PHE A 93 -2.96 13.53 -0.64
C PHE A 93 -3.57 12.23 -0.08
N VAL A 94 -3.89 12.14 1.22
CA VAL A 94 -4.64 11.00 1.78
C VAL A 94 -6.05 10.94 1.21
N LEU A 95 -6.76 12.08 1.16
CA LEU A 95 -8.10 12.16 0.57
C LEU A 95 -8.09 11.86 -0.94
N PHE A 96 -7.08 12.33 -1.66
CA PHE A 96 -6.89 12.00 -3.07
C PHE A 96 -6.77 10.48 -3.28
N HIS A 97 -5.95 9.79 -2.47
CA HIS A 97 -5.80 8.33 -2.54
C HIS A 97 -7.09 7.60 -2.16
N ALA A 98 -7.80 8.04 -1.12
CA ALA A 98 -9.10 7.48 -0.79
C ALA A 98 -10.09 7.63 -1.96
N GLY A 99 -10.07 8.75 -2.67
CA GLY A 99 -10.83 8.97 -3.90
C GLY A 99 -10.46 7.98 -5.01
N LEU A 100 -9.15 7.72 -5.23
CA LEU A 100 -8.69 6.72 -6.21
C LEU A 100 -9.16 5.31 -5.86
N VAL A 101 -9.06 4.89 -4.59
CA VAL A 101 -9.55 3.58 -4.13
C VAL A 101 -11.04 3.43 -4.42
N LEU A 102 -11.83 4.45 -4.07
CA LEU A 102 -13.28 4.44 -4.32
C LEU A 102 -13.60 4.40 -5.80
N LEU A 103 -12.91 5.19 -6.62
CA LEU A 103 -13.10 5.20 -8.07
C LEU A 103 -12.74 3.86 -8.69
N MET A 104 -11.63 3.25 -8.28
CA MET A 104 -11.23 1.92 -8.71
C MET A 104 -12.32 0.88 -8.40
N LEU A 105 -12.79 0.81 -7.16
CA LEU A 105 -13.82 -0.15 -6.74
C LEU A 105 -15.18 0.15 -7.41
N PHE A 106 -15.52 1.41 -7.60
CA PHE A 106 -16.72 1.81 -8.33
C PHE A 106 -16.66 1.36 -9.80
N LEU A 107 -15.51 1.51 -10.47
CA LEU A 107 -15.31 1.05 -11.84
C LEU A 107 -15.38 -0.50 -11.93
N VAL A 108 -14.80 -1.22 -10.98
CA VAL A 108 -14.92 -2.68 -10.86
C VAL A 108 -16.41 -3.08 -10.69
N TYR A 109 -17.13 -2.42 -9.79
CA TYR A 109 -18.57 -2.60 -9.62
C TYR A 109 -19.34 -2.33 -10.93
N ARG A 110 -19.07 -1.19 -11.62
CA ARG A 110 -19.72 -0.82 -12.89
C ARG A 110 -19.42 -1.83 -13.98
N THR A 111 -18.19 -2.36 -14.05
CA THR A 111 -17.81 -3.41 -14.98
C THR A 111 -18.57 -4.72 -14.69
N ALA A 112 -18.64 -5.12 -13.43
CA ALA A 112 -19.44 -6.31 -13.06
C ALA A 112 -20.92 -6.18 -13.42
N ARG A 113 -21.47 -4.96 -13.38
CA ARG A 113 -22.87 -4.65 -13.74
C ARG A 113 -23.14 -4.55 -15.26
N LEU A 114 -22.13 -4.76 -16.12
CA LEU A 114 -22.36 -4.82 -17.57
C LEU A 114 -23.09 -6.09 -18.00
N ALA A 115 -23.09 -7.13 -17.16
CA ALA A 115 -23.88 -8.34 -17.36
C ALA A 115 -24.84 -8.56 -16.17
N PRO A 116 -25.89 -9.37 -16.32
CA PRO A 116 -26.77 -9.74 -15.22
C PRO A 116 -25.98 -10.50 -14.13
N VAL A 117 -25.91 -9.91 -12.94
CA VAL A 117 -25.22 -10.48 -11.76
C VAL A 117 -26.19 -10.52 -10.59
N GLU A 118 -26.15 -11.60 -9.84
CA GLU A 118 -26.92 -11.75 -8.60
C GLU A 118 -26.34 -10.78 -7.53
N PRO A 119 -27.18 -9.87 -6.97
CA PRO A 119 -26.69 -8.78 -6.15
C PRO A 119 -25.95 -9.21 -4.87
N CYS A 120 -26.40 -10.27 -4.17
CA CYS A 120 -25.75 -10.73 -2.94
C CYS A 120 -24.36 -11.31 -3.22
N THR A 121 -24.20 -12.01 -4.36
CA THR A 121 -22.90 -12.47 -4.83
C THR A 121 -21.97 -11.28 -5.09
N LEU A 122 -22.45 -10.26 -5.79
CA LEU A 122 -21.65 -9.08 -6.09
C LEU A 122 -21.22 -8.33 -4.83
N LEU A 123 -22.13 -8.18 -3.84
CA LEU A 123 -21.80 -7.54 -2.56
C LEU A 123 -20.73 -8.32 -1.79
N ALA A 124 -20.83 -9.64 -1.74
CA ALA A 124 -19.82 -10.50 -1.10
C ALA A 124 -18.47 -10.39 -1.81
N LEU A 125 -18.47 -10.41 -3.16
CA LEU A 125 -17.23 -10.28 -3.94
C LEU A 125 -16.60 -8.89 -3.80
N LEU A 126 -17.39 -7.82 -3.74
CA LEU A 126 -16.87 -6.46 -3.51
C LEU A 126 -16.25 -6.33 -2.11
N LEU A 127 -16.89 -6.90 -1.08
CA LEU A 127 -16.31 -6.93 0.25
C LEU A 127 -14.98 -7.69 0.26
N LEU A 128 -14.95 -8.91 -0.30
CA LEU A 128 -13.73 -9.73 -0.38
C LEU A 128 -12.63 -9.03 -1.20
N GLY A 129 -12.98 -8.48 -2.36
CA GLY A 129 -12.02 -7.78 -3.23
C GLY A 129 -11.46 -6.52 -2.58
N GLY A 130 -12.32 -5.72 -1.93
CA GLY A 130 -11.88 -4.54 -1.20
C GLY A 130 -10.95 -4.88 -0.03
N LEU A 131 -11.26 -5.94 0.74
CA LEU A 131 -10.39 -6.43 1.81
C LEU A 131 -9.08 -7.02 1.28
N ALA A 132 -9.11 -7.73 0.15
CA ALA A 132 -7.90 -8.26 -0.46
C ALA A 132 -6.92 -7.16 -0.92
N CYS A 133 -7.45 -6.02 -1.41
CA CYS A 133 -6.64 -4.87 -1.85
C CYS A 133 -6.12 -4.00 -0.69
N GLU A 134 -6.64 -4.17 0.52
CA GLU A 134 -6.48 -3.23 1.64
C GLU A 134 -5.01 -2.92 1.96
N MET A 135 -4.10 -3.88 1.80
CA MET A 135 -2.66 -3.68 2.03
C MET A 135 -2.04 -2.63 1.08
N ARG A 136 -2.70 -2.33 -0.05
CA ARG A 136 -2.20 -1.39 -1.07
C ARG A 136 -2.95 -0.06 -1.09
N TYR A 137 -3.78 0.22 -0.07
CA TYR A 137 -4.49 1.51 0.05
C TYR A 137 -3.60 2.63 0.63
N ASP A 138 -2.31 2.40 0.75
CA ASP A 138 -1.34 3.41 1.17
C ASP A 138 -1.08 4.44 0.05
N VAL A 139 -0.49 5.58 0.43
CA VAL A 139 -0.16 6.68 -0.49
C VAL A 139 1.00 6.24 -1.38
N ARG A 140 0.67 5.70 -2.56
CA ARG A 140 1.63 5.18 -3.53
C ARG A 140 1.13 5.37 -4.97
N PRO A 141 2.00 5.56 -5.95
CA PRO A 141 1.62 5.83 -7.35
C PRO A 141 0.89 4.65 -8.02
N GLU A 142 1.10 3.40 -7.55
CA GLU A 142 0.42 2.22 -8.10
C GLU A 142 -1.11 2.34 -8.02
N MET A 143 -1.65 3.08 -7.05
CA MET A 143 -3.09 3.26 -6.91
C MET A 143 -3.72 3.95 -8.12
N VAL A 144 -3.00 4.90 -8.73
CA VAL A 144 -3.40 5.52 -10.00
C VAL A 144 -3.49 4.46 -11.10
N SER A 145 -2.51 3.56 -11.18
CA SER A 145 -2.49 2.49 -12.18
C SER A 145 -3.63 1.50 -12.02
N TYR A 146 -3.97 1.10 -10.80
CA TYR A 146 -5.11 0.21 -10.56
C TYR A 146 -6.43 0.88 -10.98
N THR A 147 -6.56 2.18 -10.74
CA THR A 147 -7.74 2.96 -11.13
C THR A 147 -7.84 3.10 -12.65
N LEU A 148 -6.73 3.44 -13.32
CA LEU A 148 -6.70 3.57 -14.79
C LEU A 148 -6.87 2.21 -15.49
N LEU A 149 -6.33 1.13 -14.92
CA LEU A 149 -6.60 -0.23 -15.41
C LEU A 149 -8.10 -0.56 -15.31
N ALA A 150 -8.72 -0.27 -14.17
CA ALA A 150 -10.17 -0.47 -13.99
C ALA A 150 -10.98 0.34 -15.01
N TRP A 151 -10.56 1.55 -15.31
CA TRP A 151 -11.17 2.40 -16.34
C TRP A 151 -11.02 1.81 -17.74
N VAL A 152 -9.81 1.44 -18.15
CA VAL A 152 -9.56 0.78 -19.45
C VAL A 152 -10.40 -0.48 -19.58
N LEU A 153 -10.40 -1.35 -18.56
CA LEU A 153 -11.21 -2.57 -18.55
C LEU A 153 -12.70 -2.27 -18.65
N TYR A 154 -13.20 -1.26 -17.98
CA TYR A 154 -14.61 -0.83 -18.12
C TYR A 154 -14.95 -0.47 -19.56
N LEU A 155 -14.10 0.32 -20.24
CA LEU A 155 -14.32 0.73 -21.63
C LEU A 155 -14.32 -0.47 -22.60
N VAL A 156 -13.31 -1.35 -22.48
CA VAL A 156 -13.18 -2.47 -23.42
C VAL A 156 -14.21 -3.58 -23.16
N HIS A 157 -14.61 -3.81 -21.90
CA HIS A 157 -15.72 -4.72 -21.59
C HIS A 157 -17.05 -4.21 -22.15
N ARG A 158 -17.33 -2.91 -22.04
CA ARG A 158 -18.53 -2.31 -22.67
C ARG A 158 -18.54 -2.58 -24.18
N HIS A 159 -17.39 -2.41 -24.83
CA HIS A 159 -17.25 -2.64 -26.25
C HIS A 159 -17.44 -4.13 -26.59
N ALA A 160 -16.80 -5.04 -25.86
CA ALA A 160 -16.90 -6.49 -26.09
C ALA A 160 -18.32 -7.05 -25.85
N GLU A 161 -19.11 -6.43 -24.96
CA GLU A 161 -20.53 -6.76 -24.74
C GLU A 161 -21.47 -6.04 -25.74
N GLY A 162 -20.94 -5.40 -26.78
CA GLY A 162 -21.73 -4.71 -27.82
C GLY A 162 -22.38 -3.39 -27.39
N LEU A 163 -21.98 -2.84 -26.26
CA LEU A 163 -22.50 -1.57 -25.76
C LEU A 163 -21.72 -0.40 -26.36
N ARG A 164 -22.38 0.76 -26.50
CA ARG A 164 -21.69 2.00 -26.88
C ARG A 164 -20.54 2.27 -25.91
N SER A 165 -19.31 2.30 -26.43
CA SER A 165 -18.10 2.60 -25.66
C SER A 165 -17.28 3.69 -26.33
N PRO A 166 -16.88 4.74 -25.60
CA PRO A 166 -16.06 5.82 -26.12
C PRO A 166 -14.57 5.40 -26.16
N LEU A 167 -14.22 4.44 -27.04
CA LEU A 167 -12.84 3.91 -27.14
C LEU A 167 -11.79 4.99 -27.50
N TRP A 168 -12.23 6.13 -28.04
CA TRP A 168 -11.37 7.29 -28.28
C TRP A 168 -10.75 7.87 -27.01
N LEU A 169 -11.28 7.53 -25.83
CA LEU A 169 -10.69 7.89 -24.54
C LEU A 169 -9.45 7.04 -24.19
N LEU A 170 -9.19 5.92 -24.88
CA LEU A 170 -7.99 5.09 -24.61
C LEU A 170 -6.69 5.88 -24.80
N PRO A 171 -6.40 6.54 -25.94
CA PRO A 171 -5.16 7.29 -26.10
C PRO A 171 -4.94 8.37 -25.01
N PRO A 172 -5.86 9.29 -24.70
CA PRO A 172 -5.65 10.25 -23.62
C PRO A 172 -5.48 9.59 -22.26
N THR A 173 -6.13 8.44 -22.01
CA THR A 173 -5.88 7.66 -20.79
C THR A 173 -4.45 7.16 -20.72
N PHE A 174 -3.90 6.63 -21.81
CA PHE A 174 -2.51 6.16 -21.84
C PHE A 174 -1.50 7.29 -21.81
N LEU A 175 -1.79 8.45 -22.43
CA LEU A 175 -0.97 9.65 -22.28
C LEU A 175 -0.85 10.06 -20.80
N LEU A 176 -1.97 10.08 -20.10
CA LEU A 176 -1.98 10.37 -18.68
C LEU A 176 -1.21 9.29 -17.90
N TRP A 177 -1.47 8.02 -18.17
CA TRP A 177 -0.93 6.90 -17.41
C TRP A 177 0.59 6.76 -17.50
N VAL A 178 1.19 6.89 -18.71
CA VAL A 178 2.65 6.80 -18.89
C VAL A 178 3.41 7.89 -18.12
N ASN A 179 2.77 9.03 -17.88
CA ASN A 179 3.33 10.16 -17.13
C ASN A 179 3.02 10.11 -15.62
N LEU A 180 2.15 9.19 -15.18
CA LEU A 180 1.79 9.03 -13.76
C LEU A 180 2.41 7.81 -13.10
N HIS A 181 2.61 6.69 -13.85
CA HIS A 181 3.20 5.47 -13.28
C HIS A 181 3.55 4.43 -14.34
N SER A 182 4.60 3.64 -14.07
CA SER A 182 5.16 2.64 -14.98
C SER A 182 4.25 1.46 -15.34
N LEU A 183 3.20 1.16 -14.58
CA LEU A 183 2.32 0.00 -14.81
C LEU A 183 1.33 0.17 -15.99
N PHE A 184 1.46 1.20 -16.82
CA PHE A 184 0.64 1.37 -18.04
C PHE A 184 0.73 0.18 -19.00
N VAL A 185 1.82 -0.60 -18.98
CA VAL A 185 1.99 -1.83 -19.76
C VAL A 185 0.91 -2.87 -19.45
N LEU A 186 0.35 -2.88 -18.23
CA LEU A 186 -0.75 -3.76 -17.86
C LEU A 186 -2.03 -3.44 -18.66
N GLY A 187 -2.24 -2.18 -18.98
CA GLY A 187 -3.30 -1.75 -19.89
C GLY A 187 -3.10 -2.30 -21.30
N TRP A 188 -1.88 -2.32 -21.82
CA TRP A 188 -1.58 -2.93 -23.13
C TRP A 188 -1.78 -4.44 -23.12
N ILE A 189 -1.39 -5.13 -22.05
CA ILE A 189 -1.67 -6.56 -21.87
C ILE A 189 -3.18 -6.79 -21.88
N ALA A 190 -3.96 -5.98 -21.19
CA ALA A 190 -5.41 -6.06 -21.21
C ALA A 190 -5.98 -5.86 -22.62
N LEU A 191 -5.56 -4.83 -23.35
CA LEU A 191 -5.98 -4.57 -24.73
C LEU A 191 -5.66 -5.75 -25.65
N ALA A 192 -4.44 -6.34 -25.53
CA ALA A 192 -4.04 -7.50 -26.29
C ALA A 192 -4.94 -8.72 -26.00
N CYS A 193 -5.27 -8.97 -24.74
CA CYS A 193 -6.21 -10.04 -24.34
C CYS A 193 -7.59 -9.85 -24.97
N PHE A 194 -8.09 -8.60 -25.02
CA PHE A 194 -9.38 -8.30 -25.65
C PHE A 194 -9.33 -8.46 -27.17
N LEU A 195 -8.31 -7.94 -27.83
CA LEU A 195 -8.13 -8.09 -29.27
C LEU A 195 -8.05 -9.56 -29.67
N ALA A 196 -7.23 -10.34 -28.98
CA ALA A 196 -7.12 -11.78 -29.22
C ALA A 196 -8.43 -12.52 -28.93
N GLY A 197 -9.10 -12.21 -27.82
CA GLY A 197 -10.36 -12.86 -27.44
C GLY A 197 -11.51 -12.54 -28.39
N LEU A 198 -11.62 -11.31 -28.88
CA LEU A 198 -12.60 -10.90 -29.90
C LEU A 198 -12.27 -11.54 -31.26
N LEU A 199 -10.99 -11.60 -31.64
CA LEU A 199 -10.55 -12.29 -32.86
C LEU A 199 -10.93 -13.78 -32.83
N ILE A 200 -10.75 -14.47 -31.70
CA ILE A 200 -11.16 -15.88 -31.54
C ILE A 200 -12.68 -16.03 -31.65
N ARG A 201 -13.45 -15.10 -31.06
CA ARG A 201 -14.90 -15.12 -31.07
C ARG A 201 -15.47 -14.85 -32.46
N ASP A 202 -15.03 -13.79 -33.11
CA ASP A 202 -15.65 -13.23 -34.31
C ASP A 202 -14.97 -13.65 -35.59
N ARG A 203 -13.83 -14.37 -35.50
CA ARG A 203 -12.98 -14.81 -36.61
C ARG A 203 -12.49 -13.69 -37.53
N ARG A 204 -12.54 -12.47 -37.07
CA ARG A 204 -12.08 -11.26 -37.75
C ARG A 204 -11.56 -10.25 -36.73
N PRO A 205 -10.55 -9.43 -37.10
CA PRO A 205 -10.04 -8.41 -36.20
C PRO A 205 -11.08 -7.32 -35.95
N ASP A 206 -11.16 -6.83 -34.71
CA ASP A 206 -11.93 -5.65 -34.36
C ASP A 206 -11.11 -4.40 -34.72
N GLY A 207 -11.32 -3.86 -35.92
CA GLY A 207 -10.55 -2.73 -36.44
C GLY A 207 -10.70 -1.45 -35.59
N LYS A 208 -11.87 -1.25 -34.96
CA LYS A 208 -12.06 -0.08 -34.10
C LYS A 208 -11.23 -0.16 -32.83
N LEU A 209 -11.24 -1.31 -32.14
CA LEU A 209 -10.42 -1.52 -30.96
C LEU A 209 -8.94 -1.52 -31.30
N LEU A 210 -8.55 -2.15 -32.44
CA LEU A 210 -7.17 -2.20 -32.92
C LEU A 210 -6.61 -0.79 -33.15
N ASN A 211 -7.33 0.07 -33.88
CA ASN A 211 -6.89 1.42 -34.19
C ASN A 211 -6.70 2.29 -32.92
N TRP A 212 -7.64 2.25 -31.98
CA TRP A 212 -7.50 2.97 -30.72
C TRP A 212 -6.42 2.40 -29.83
N SER A 213 -6.19 1.07 -29.85
CA SER A 213 -5.08 0.45 -29.14
C SER A 213 -3.73 0.86 -29.72
N ALA A 214 -3.59 0.87 -31.06
CA ALA A 214 -2.37 1.35 -31.73
C ALA A 214 -2.08 2.83 -31.43
N ALA A 215 -3.12 3.68 -31.45
CA ALA A 215 -2.97 5.08 -31.03
C ALA A 215 -2.55 5.21 -29.56
N SER A 216 -3.02 4.32 -28.69
CA SER A 216 -2.65 4.28 -27.25
C SER A 216 -1.19 3.86 -27.03
N VAL A 217 -0.64 3.01 -27.91
CA VAL A 217 0.79 2.67 -27.89
C VAL A 217 1.62 3.84 -28.38
N ALA A 218 1.22 4.47 -29.50
CA ALA A 218 1.96 5.59 -30.08
C ALA A 218 2.04 6.81 -29.16
N ILE A 219 0.92 7.17 -28.52
CA ILE A 219 0.86 8.34 -27.61
C ILE A 219 1.73 8.17 -26.35
N ALA A 220 2.02 6.93 -25.94
CA ALA A 220 2.86 6.67 -24.78
C ALA A 220 4.32 7.15 -24.97
N LEU A 221 4.76 7.44 -26.20
CA LEU A 221 6.05 8.09 -26.46
C LEU A 221 6.09 9.55 -25.98
N VAL A 222 4.93 10.16 -25.70
CA VAL A 222 4.82 11.55 -25.22
C VAL A 222 5.03 11.58 -23.71
N ASN A 223 6.28 11.52 -23.31
CA ASN A 223 6.75 11.61 -21.94
C ASN A 223 8.18 12.17 -21.90
N PRO A 224 8.70 12.69 -20.77
CA PRO A 224 10.02 13.34 -20.69
C PRO A 224 11.21 12.41 -21.01
N TYR A 225 11.03 11.10 -20.95
CA TYR A 225 12.08 10.09 -21.16
C TYR A 225 11.94 9.34 -22.48
N GLY A 226 10.88 9.62 -23.28
CA GLY A 226 10.60 9.01 -24.57
C GLY A 226 10.51 7.48 -24.49
N TRP A 227 11.19 6.78 -25.40
CA TRP A 227 11.19 5.33 -25.47
C TRP A 227 11.77 4.64 -24.22
N LYS A 228 12.67 5.33 -23.47
CA LYS A 228 13.25 4.80 -22.24
C LYS A 228 12.19 4.51 -21.17
N ALA A 229 11.17 5.37 -21.03
CA ALA A 229 10.06 5.14 -20.11
C ALA A 229 9.21 3.92 -20.53
N ILE A 230 9.14 3.61 -21.83
CA ILE A 230 8.41 2.45 -22.35
C ILE A 230 9.11 1.14 -22.01
N VAL A 231 10.44 1.11 -22.12
CA VAL A 231 11.26 -0.09 -21.85
C VAL A 231 11.46 -0.30 -20.34
N PHE A 232 11.45 0.76 -19.55
CA PHE A 232 11.74 0.72 -18.12
C PHE A 232 10.91 -0.30 -17.31
N PRO A 233 9.58 -0.44 -17.50
CA PRO A 233 8.80 -1.46 -16.80
C PRO A 233 9.26 -2.89 -17.10
N LEU A 234 9.73 -3.17 -18.32
CA LEU A 234 10.27 -4.49 -18.69
C LEU A 234 11.62 -4.74 -17.99
N THR A 235 12.47 -3.71 -17.92
CA THR A 235 13.72 -3.77 -17.17
C THR A 235 13.47 -4.02 -15.69
N LEU A 236 12.48 -3.35 -15.08
CA LEU A 236 12.09 -3.61 -13.70
C LEU A 236 11.60 -5.04 -13.49
N ALA A 237 10.75 -5.54 -14.41
CA ALA A 237 10.23 -6.90 -14.32
C ALA A 237 11.33 -7.96 -14.35
N THR A 238 12.44 -7.72 -15.08
CA THR A 238 13.59 -8.64 -15.10
C THR A 238 14.44 -8.56 -13.83
N ARG A 239 14.60 -7.35 -13.24
CA ARG A 239 15.38 -7.13 -12.02
C ARG A 239 14.77 -7.79 -10.78
N PHE A 240 13.43 -7.85 -10.70
CA PHE A 240 12.71 -8.44 -9.56
C PHE A 240 12.34 -9.91 -9.77
N LYS A 241 12.89 -10.58 -10.81
CA LYS A 241 12.71 -12.02 -11.02
C LYS A 241 13.68 -12.80 -10.13
N HIS A 242 13.11 -13.76 -9.38
CA HIS A 242 13.75 -14.88 -8.66
C HIS A 242 14.98 -14.57 -7.79
N ALA A 243 14.91 -15.06 -6.54
CA ALA A 243 16.02 -15.22 -5.57
C ALA A 243 17.00 -14.04 -5.51
N ASN A 244 16.49 -12.82 -5.41
CA ASN A 244 17.31 -11.64 -5.18
C ASN A 244 17.16 -11.13 -3.74
N VAL A 245 18.08 -10.29 -3.30
CA VAL A 245 18.11 -9.74 -1.94
C VAL A 245 16.83 -8.98 -1.56
N PHE A 246 16.09 -8.43 -2.54
CA PHE A 246 14.83 -7.74 -2.30
C PHE A 246 13.71 -8.71 -1.92
N ASN A 247 13.58 -9.84 -2.63
CA ASN A 247 12.54 -10.85 -2.36
C ASN A 247 12.75 -11.54 -1.00
N GLU A 248 14.00 -11.65 -0.55
CA GLU A 248 14.32 -12.23 0.75
C GLU A 248 14.00 -11.30 1.92
N THR A 249 13.97 -9.99 1.70
CA THR A 249 13.91 -8.98 2.76
C THR A 249 12.67 -8.14 2.77
N ILE A 250 11.99 -7.99 1.64
CA ILE A 250 10.83 -7.12 1.49
C ILE A 250 9.61 -7.99 1.21
N GLY A 251 8.75 -8.16 2.20
CA GLY A 251 7.62 -9.08 2.15
C GLY A 251 6.63 -8.82 1.02
N GLU A 252 6.53 -7.60 0.50
CA GLU A 252 5.62 -7.28 -0.60
C GLU A 252 6.03 -7.91 -1.94
N PHE A 253 7.30 -8.31 -2.10
CA PHE A 253 7.81 -9.03 -3.27
C PHE A 253 7.68 -10.55 -3.16
N THR A 254 7.22 -11.06 -2.02
CA THR A 254 7.02 -12.48 -1.79
C THR A 254 5.64 -12.92 -2.29
N SER A 255 5.52 -14.18 -2.74
CA SER A 255 4.23 -14.77 -3.12
C SER A 255 3.31 -14.88 -1.90
N ALA A 256 2.00 -14.60 -2.10
CA ALA A 256 0.99 -14.86 -1.08
C ALA A 256 0.84 -16.36 -0.76
N PHE A 257 1.25 -17.23 -1.69
CA PHE A 257 1.21 -18.70 -1.54
C PHE A 257 2.50 -19.30 -0.95
N ASP A 258 3.48 -18.44 -0.58
CA ASP A 258 4.65 -18.91 0.17
C ASP A 258 4.21 -19.37 1.57
N LEU A 259 4.36 -20.67 1.84
CA LEU A 259 4.02 -21.28 3.13
C LEU A 259 4.85 -20.71 4.28
N GLY A 260 6.03 -20.16 3.99
CA GLY A 260 6.90 -19.47 4.94
C GLY A 260 6.54 -17.99 5.17
N LEU A 261 5.59 -17.42 4.44
CA LEU A 261 5.27 -15.99 4.48
C LEU A 261 5.01 -15.48 5.90
N SER A 262 4.19 -16.19 6.67
CA SER A 262 3.85 -15.78 8.05
C SER A 262 5.00 -15.98 9.05
N ALA A 263 5.93 -16.87 8.77
CA ALA A 263 7.13 -17.07 9.58
C ALA A 263 8.20 -16.02 9.26
N LYS A 264 8.40 -15.71 7.99
CA LYS A 264 9.34 -14.67 7.53
C LYS A 264 8.84 -13.26 7.88
N PHE A 265 7.52 -13.04 7.77
CA PHE A 265 6.89 -11.74 7.97
C PHE A 265 5.69 -11.85 8.93
N PRO A 266 5.91 -11.94 10.25
CA PRO A 266 4.85 -12.18 11.24
C PRO A 266 3.81 -11.05 11.33
N PHE A 267 4.09 -9.89 10.72
CA PHE A 267 3.20 -8.73 10.68
C PHE A 267 2.29 -8.72 9.44
N TYR A 268 2.28 -9.79 8.64
CA TYR A 268 1.42 -9.86 7.46
C TYR A 268 -0.05 -10.00 7.87
N PRO A 269 -0.95 -9.11 7.40
CA PRO A 269 -2.35 -9.13 7.82
C PRO A 269 -3.08 -10.33 7.22
N ARG A 270 -3.70 -11.14 8.08
CA ARG A 270 -4.39 -12.38 7.68
C ARG A 270 -5.65 -12.10 6.86
N VAL A 271 -6.43 -11.06 7.22
CA VAL A 271 -7.71 -10.77 6.54
C VAL A 271 -7.56 -10.50 5.04
N PRO A 272 -6.66 -9.61 4.57
CA PRO A 272 -6.42 -9.43 3.14
C PRO A 272 -5.98 -10.71 2.43
N ILE A 273 -5.06 -11.46 3.02
CA ILE A 273 -4.51 -12.69 2.41
C ILE A 273 -5.59 -13.78 2.27
N TYR A 274 -6.38 -14.03 3.31
CA TYR A 274 -7.48 -15.02 3.21
C TYR A 274 -8.57 -14.54 2.24
N SER A 275 -8.90 -13.26 2.21
CA SER A 275 -9.81 -12.70 1.22
C SER A 275 -9.31 -12.90 -0.21
N PHE A 276 -7.99 -12.74 -0.42
CA PHE A 276 -7.35 -13.03 -1.70
C PHE A 276 -7.44 -14.51 -2.08
N TYR A 277 -7.14 -15.45 -1.16
CA TYR A 277 -7.23 -16.89 -1.46
C TYR A 277 -8.64 -17.29 -1.90
N VAL A 278 -9.65 -16.82 -1.17
CA VAL A 278 -11.05 -17.10 -1.53
C VAL A 278 -11.38 -16.53 -2.91
N LEU A 279 -10.99 -15.27 -3.17
CA LEU A 279 -11.24 -14.62 -4.45
C LEU A 279 -10.48 -15.30 -5.59
N PHE A 280 -9.22 -15.72 -5.38
CA PHE A 280 -8.41 -16.43 -6.38
C PHE A 280 -9.06 -17.76 -6.78
N ALA A 281 -9.50 -18.56 -5.79
CA ALA A 281 -10.20 -19.81 -6.03
C ALA A 281 -11.52 -19.60 -6.80
N LEU A 282 -12.32 -18.60 -6.40
CA LEU A 282 -13.56 -18.25 -7.10
C LEU A 282 -13.29 -17.76 -8.53
N ALA A 283 -12.24 -16.97 -8.75
CA ALA A 283 -11.85 -16.51 -10.08
C ALA A 283 -11.40 -17.67 -10.98
N ALA A 284 -10.70 -18.67 -10.44
CA ALA A 284 -10.34 -19.89 -11.17
C ALA A 284 -11.58 -20.72 -11.58
N ILE A 285 -12.58 -20.84 -10.70
CA ILE A 285 -13.86 -21.48 -11.05
C ILE A 285 -14.58 -20.68 -12.14
N ALA A 286 -14.60 -19.34 -12.03
CA ALA A 286 -15.23 -18.47 -13.01
C ALA A 286 -14.55 -18.53 -14.40
N LEU A 287 -13.24 -18.81 -14.45
CA LEU A 287 -12.51 -19.06 -15.69
C LEU A 287 -13.15 -20.23 -16.47
N LEU A 288 -13.43 -21.36 -15.81
CA LEU A 288 -14.06 -22.52 -16.44
C LEU A 288 -15.44 -22.19 -17.03
N VAL A 289 -16.22 -21.35 -16.31
CA VAL A 289 -17.51 -20.87 -16.82
C VAL A 289 -17.33 -19.94 -18.02
N SER A 290 -16.33 -19.07 -18.01
CA SER A 290 -16.02 -18.15 -19.11
C SER A 290 -15.64 -18.91 -20.38
N LEU A 291 -14.82 -19.96 -20.27
CA LEU A 291 -14.45 -20.85 -21.37
C LEU A 291 -15.68 -21.55 -21.97
N ARG A 292 -16.56 -22.09 -21.13
CA ARG A 292 -17.84 -22.74 -21.58
C ARG A 292 -18.77 -21.77 -22.30
N ARG A 293 -18.75 -20.47 -21.89
CA ARG A 293 -19.57 -19.41 -22.50
C ARG A 293 -18.89 -18.72 -23.69
N LYS A 294 -17.70 -19.21 -24.11
CA LYS A 294 -16.91 -18.65 -25.22
C LYS A 294 -16.55 -17.16 -25.04
N ARG A 295 -16.44 -16.69 -23.80
CA ARG A 295 -15.93 -15.36 -23.47
C ARG A 295 -14.41 -15.39 -23.41
N TRP A 296 -13.78 -15.57 -24.56
CA TRP A 296 -12.35 -15.83 -24.68
C TRP A 296 -11.50 -14.70 -24.10
N TRP A 297 -11.91 -13.43 -24.25
CA TRP A 297 -11.19 -12.30 -23.68
C TRP A 297 -11.15 -12.37 -22.15
N CYS A 298 -12.20 -12.88 -21.48
CA CYS A 298 -12.21 -13.09 -20.04
C CYS A 298 -11.20 -14.16 -19.63
N ALA A 299 -11.13 -15.27 -20.37
CA ALA A 299 -10.18 -16.34 -20.11
C ALA A 299 -8.74 -15.85 -20.31
N LEU A 300 -8.46 -15.18 -21.44
CA LEU A 300 -7.14 -14.63 -21.72
C LEU A 300 -6.70 -13.59 -20.69
N LEU A 301 -7.63 -12.76 -20.21
CA LEU A 301 -7.34 -11.76 -19.18
C LEU A 301 -6.97 -12.41 -17.84
N TRP A 302 -7.60 -13.54 -17.50
CA TRP A 302 -7.36 -14.23 -16.23
C TRP A 302 -5.88 -14.64 -16.07
N PHE A 303 -5.25 -15.21 -17.11
CA PHE A 303 -3.91 -15.78 -17.00
C PHE A 303 -2.83 -14.76 -16.56
N PRO A 304 -2.62 -13.61 -17.24
CA PRO A 304 -1.57 -12.69 -16.86
C PRO A 304 -1.82 -12.05 -15.48
N PHE A 305 -3.06 -11.72 -15.16
CA PHE A 305 -3.38 -11.06 -13.90
C PHE A 305 -3.41 -12.01 -12.70
N ALA A 306 -3.80 -13.26 -12.89
CA ALA A 306 -3.65 -14.31 -11.89
C ALA A 306 -2.19 -14.66 -11.65
N TYR A 307 -1.38 -14.80 -12.72
CA TYR A 307 0.06 -15.04 -12.61
C TYR A 307 0.76 -13.93 -11.82
N LEU A 308 0.55 -12.66 -12.19
CA LEU A 308 1.17 -11.53 -11.48
C LEU A 308 0.78 -11.48 -10.00
N SER A 309 -0.49 -11.75 -9.68
CA SER A 309 -0.95 -11.77 -8.27
C SER A 309 -0.48 -13.01 -7.51
N PHE A 310 -0.17 -14.11 -8.19
CA PHE A 310 0.45 -15.29 -7.60
C PHE A 310 1.91 -15.02 -7.22
N GLU A 311 2.67 -14.35 -8.10
CA GLU A 311 4.10 -14.08 -7.91
C GLU A 311 4.38 -13.17 -6.71
N MET A 312 3.56 -12.11 -6.51
CA MET A 312 3.86 -11.09 -5.50
C MET A 312 2.59 -10.59 -4.81
N VAL A 313 2.63 -10.49 -3.50
CA VAL A 313 1.53 -9.94 -2.69
C VAL A 313 1.14 -8.52 -3.13
N ARG A 314 2.11 -7.70 -3.52
CA ARG A 314 1.84 -6.33 -4.01
C ARG A 314 0.93 -6.28 -5.24
N ASN A 315 0.83 -7.37 -6.00
CA ASN A 315 0.05 -7.47 -7.22
C ASN A 315 -1.39 -7.98 -7.00
N ILE A 316 -1.79 -8.29 -5.76
CA ILE A 316 -3.16 -8.74 -5.43
C ILE A 316 -4.25 -7.84 -6.03
N PRO A 317 -4.14 -6.48 -6.00
CA PRO A 317 -5.15 -5.63 -6.61
C PRO A 317 -5.36 -5.86 -8.11
N LEU A 318 -4.36 -6.35 -8.83
CA LEU A 318 -4.47 -6.65 -10.26
C LEU A 318 -5.50 -7.77 -10.52
N LEU A 319 -5.50 -8.83 -9.70
CA LEU A 319 -6.52 -9.88 -9.78
C LEU A 319 -7.91 -9.31 -9.50
N VAL A 320 -8.03 -8.47 -8.47
CA VAL A 320 -9.32 -7.86 -8.10
C VAL A 320 -9.86 -7.02 -9.24
N VAL A 321 -9.04 -6.12 -9.77
CA VAL A 321 -9.45 -5.20 -10.85
C VAL A 321 -9.81 -5.96 -12.13
N ALA A 322 -9.01 -6.95 -12.53
CA ALA A 322 -9.22 -7.67 -13.77
C ALA A 322 -10.27 -8.79 -13.65
N CYS A 323 -10.26 -9.54 -12.56
CA CYS A 323 -10.98 -10.80 -12.47
C CYS A 323 -12.25 -10.76 -11.60
N LEU A 324 -12.44 -9.81 -10.70
CA LEU A 324 -13.66 -9.73 -9.89
C LEU A 324 -14.93 -9.60 -10.75
N PRO A 325 -14.99 -8.75 -11.80
CA PRO A 325 -16.14 -8.71 -12.70
C PRO A 325 -16.42 -10.05 -13.36
N LEU A 326 -15.37 -10.74 -13.82
CA LEU A 326 -15.47 -12.05 -14.46
C LEU A 326 -15.98 -13.11 -13.46
N THR A 327 -15.52 -13.04 -12.23
CA THR A 327 -15.96 -13.91 -11.13
C THR A 327 -17.44 -13.70 -10.86
N ALA A 328 -17.91 -12.45 -10.81
CA ALA A 328 -19.32 -12.13 -10.63
C ALA A 328 -20.20 -12.62 -11.79
N TRP A 329 -19.69 -12.64 -13.01
CA TRP A 329 -20.41 -13.18 -14.18
C TRP A 329 -20.43 -14.72 -14.21
N GLY A 330 -19.39 -15.36 -13.69
CA GLY A 330 -19.25 -16.82 -13.65
C GLY A 330 -20.02 -17.45 -12.50
N ILE A 331 -19.97 -16.86 -11.34
CA ILE A 331 -20.50 -17.42 -10.09
C ILE A 331 -21.75 -16.67 -9.66
N SER A 332 -22.74 -17.44 -9.16
CA SER A 332 -23.95 -16.91 -8.55
C SER A 332 -24.33 -17.81 -7.39
N LEU A 333 -24.42 -17.27 -6.20
CA LEU A 333 -24.89 -17.99 -5.00
C LEU A 333 -26.29 -18.59 -5.23
N GLU A 334 -27.15 -17.87 -5.93
CA GLU A 334 -28.48 -18.35 -6.28
C GLU A 334 -28.42 -19.60 -7.17
N ARG A 335 -27.55 -19.59 -8.20
CA ARG A 335 -27.39 -20.75 -9.10
C ARG A 335 -26.76 -21.94 -8.39
N VAL A 336 -25.77 -21.71 -7.54
CA VAL A 336 -25.14 -22.76 -6.72
C VAL A 336 -26.18 -23.40 -5.80
N ALA A 337 -26.96 -22.60 -5.09
CA ALA A 337 -28.02 -23.08 -4.21
C ALA A 337 -29.12 -23.84 -4.99
N ALA A 338 -29.44 -23.40 -6.23
CA ALA A 338 -30.38 -24.11 -7.08
C ALA A 338 -29.81 -25.46 -7.58
N ALA A 339 -28.52 -25.50 -7.93
CA ALA A 339 -27.85 -26.74 -8.35
C ALA A 339 -27.77 -27.75 -7.20
N LEU A 340 -27.63 -27.30 -5.97
CA LEU A 340 -27.71 -28.12 -4.75
C LEU A 340 -29.15 -28.49 -4.35
N ARG A 341 -30.14 -28.23 -5.22
CA ARG A 341 -31.56 -28.52 -5.05
C ARG A 341 -32.17 -27.87 -3.78
N ILE A 342 -31.61 -26.76 -3.30
CA ILE A 342 -32.17 -26.01 -2.18
C ILE A 342 -33.51 -25.40 -2.59
N ARG A 343 -34.57 -25.64 -1.79
CA ARG A 343 -35.92 -25.14 -2.03
C ARG A 343 -35.93 -23.59 -2.15
N ALA A 344 -36.78 -23.03 -3.00
CA ALA A 344 -36.83 -21.59 -3.29
C ALA A 344 -36.96 -20.70 -2.04
N PRO A 345 -37.83 -21.00 -1.04
CA PRO A 345 -37.93 -20.18 0.16
C PRO A 345 -36.64 -20.20 1.00
N THR A 346 -36.02 -21.37 1.14
CA THR A 346 -34.73 -21.53 1.85
C THR A 346 -33.61 -20.80 1.12
N ARG A 347 -33.60 -20.84 -0.23
CA ARG A 347 -32.64 -20.09 -1.05
C ARG A 347 -32.78 -18.59 -0.86
N ARG A 348 -33.99 -18.04 -0.84
CA ARG A 348 -34.21 -16.60 -0.56
C ARG A 348 -33.75 -16.25 0.84
N LYS A 349 -34.01 -17.09 1.84
CA LYS A 349 -33.52 -16.89 3.19
C LYS A 349 -31.98 -16.90 3.24
N LEU A 350 -31.32 -17.84 2.54
CA LEU A 350 -29.87 -17.90 2.43
C LEU A 350 -29.27 -16.60 1.85
N LEU A 351 -29.81 -16.10 0.73
CA LEU A 351 -29.32 -14.88 0.11
C LEU A 351 -29.50 -13.65 1.05
N ARG A 352 -30.64 -13.55 1.74
CA ARG A 352 -30.84 -12.51 2.76
C ARG A 352 -29.84 -12.64 3.90
N THR A 353 -29.59 -13.85 4.39
CA THR A 353 -28.59 -14.10 5.44
C THR A 353 -27.19 -13.66 4.99
N VAL A 354 -26.80 -13.95 3.74
CA VAL A 354 -25.52 -13.48 3.16
C VAL A 354 -25.48 -11.94 3.13
N ALA A 355 -26.54 -11.28 2.65
CA ALA A 355 -26.60 -9.82 2.62
C ALA A 355 -26.49 -9.19 4.03
N VAL A 356 -27.20 -9.76 5.00
CA VAL A 356 -27.12 -9.33 6.41
C VAL A 356 -25.71 -9.59 6.97
N GLY A 357 -25.11 -10.74 6.66
CA GLY A 357 -23.73 -11.04 7.05
C GLY A 357 -22.70 -10.07 6.48
N VAL A 358 -22.84 -9.70 5.20
CA VAL A 358 -22.00 -8.68 4.54
C VAL A 358 -22.18 -7.31 5.22
N ALA A 359 -23.43 -6.90 5.50
CA ALA A 359 -23.72 -5.65 6.19
C ALA A 359 -23.11 -5.62 7.60
N ALA A 360 -23.31 -6.69 8.38
CA ALA A 360 -22.77 -6.81 9.72
C ALA A 360 -21.23 -6.79 9.73
N ALA A 361 -20.59 -7.50 8.80
CA ALA A 361 -19.15 -7.49 8.63
C ALA A 361 -18.65 -6.07 8.24
N ALA A 362 -19.33 -5.40 7.31
CA ALA A 362 -18.96 -4.04 6.91
C ALA A 362 -19.05 -3.06 8.08
N VAL A 363 -20.14 -3.09 8.86
CA VAL A 363 -20.30 -2.22 10.06
C VAL A 363 -19.23 -2.54 11.10
N LEU A 364 -19.05 -3.83 11.46
CA LEU A 364 -18.08 -4.23 12.48
C LEU A 364 -16.65 -3.84 12.08
N LEU A 365 -16.27 -4.11 10.84
CA LEU A 365 -14.93 -3.75 10.36
C LEU A 365 -14.75 -2.22 10.29
N THR A 366 -15.77 -1.47 9.87
CA THR A 366 -15.73 0.00 9.89
C THR A 366 -15.44 0.53 11.30
N LEU A 367 -16.14 0.03 12.32
CA LEU A 367 -15.89 0.43 13.71
C LEU A 367 -14.49 0.05 14.19
N ARG A 368 -14.02 -1.16 13.82
CA ARG A 368 -12.67 -1.61 14.18
C ARG A 368 -11.55 -0.86 13.43
N VAL A 369 -11.79 -0.41 12.22
CA VAL A 369 -10.86 0.48 11.48
C VAL A 369 -10.85 1.86 12.10
N TYR A 370 -12.02 2.42 12.39
CA TYR A 370 -12.15 3.75 12.98
C TYR A 370 -11.44 3.88 14.34
N ASN A 371 -11.48 2.84 15.18
CA ASN A 371 -10.84 2.82 16.50
C ASN A 371 -9.42 2.21 16.49
N ASP A 372 -8.83 1.96 15.32
CA ASP A 372 -7.52 1.35 15.10
C ASP A 372 -7.40 -0.14 15.51
N ALA A 373 -8.43 -0.74 16.12
CA ALA A 373 -8.38 -2.14 16.58
C ALA A 373 -8.16 -3.16 15.46
N TYR A 374 -8.55 -2.83 14.22
CA TYR A 374 -8.27 -3.64 13.04
C TYR A 374 -6.77 -3.77 12.77
N TYR A 375 -6.05 -2.64 12.84
CA TYR A 375 -4.61 -2.58 12.59
C TYR A 375 -3.82 -3.20 13.75
N ILE A 376 -4.21 -2.91 14.99
CA ILE A 376 -3.60 -3.48 16.21
C ILE A 376 -3.70 -5.01 16.20
N ALA A 377 -4.87 -5.56 15.90
CA ALA A 377 -5.06 -7.02 15.81
C ALA A 377 -4.18 -7.69 14.75
N SER A 378 -3.79 -6.93 13.72
CA SER A 378 -2.86 -7.36 12.67
C SER A 378 -1.40 -7.01 12.99
N ARG A 379 -1.09 -6.50 14.18
CA ARG A 379 0.24 -6.02 14.62
C ARG A 379 0.84 -4.96 13.69
N ARG A 380 -0.02 -4.16 13.04
CA ARG A 380 0.38 -3.08 12.11
C ARG A 380 0.39 -1.74 12.82
N GLN A 381 1.23 -0.85 12.32
CA GLN A 381 1.35 0.52 12.83
C GLN A 381 0.45 1.52 12.09
N ASP A 382 -0.36 1.04 11.15
CA ASP A 382 -1.32 1.87 10.44
C ASP A 382 -2.35 2.47 11.39
N ARG A 383 -2.83 3.66 11.07
CA ARG A 383 -3.87 4.36 11.83
C ARG A 383 -4.91 4.96 10.91
N PHE A 384 -6.16 4.87 11.34
CA PHE A 384 -7.25 5.57 10.69
C PHE A 384 -7.09 7.10 10.82
N GLY A 385 -7.35 7.81 9.73
CA GLY A 385 -7.37 9.26 9.68
C GLY A 385 -6.50 9.83 8.57
N THR A 386 -6.34 11.14 8.57
CA THR A 386 -5.55 11.89 7.60
C THR A 386 -4.25 12.39 8.23
N GLY A 387 -3.27 12.73 7.40
CA GLY A 387 -1.99 13.25 7.86
C GLY A 387 -0.86 12.21 7.82
N TRP A 388 0.29 12.59 8.39
CA TRP A 388 1.45 11.72 8.52
C TRP A 388 1.30 10.75 9.69
N ASN A 389 1.75 9.53 9.50
CA ASN A 389 1.79 8.53 10.57
C ASN A 389 3.07 8.66 11.40
N ARG A 390 2.95 9.18 12.60
CA ARG A 390 4.06 9.39 13.54
C ARG A 390 4.72 8.09 14.03
N LEU A 391 4.09 6.94 13.82
CA LEU A 391 4.64 5.65 14.22
C LEU A 391 5.56 5.03 13.15
N THR A 392 5.56 5.60 11.94
CA THR A 392 6.36 5.11 10.82
C THR A 392 7.27 6.16 10.23
N GLN A 393 6.94 7.46 10.40
CA GLN A 393 7.71 8.57 9.86
C GLN A 393 8.51 9.26 10.98
N PRO A 394 9.83 9.50 10.79
CA PRO A 394 10.73 10.02 11.83
C PRO A 394 10.57 11.53 12.05
N MET A 395 9.33 12.01 12.22
CA MET A 395 9.00 13.44 12.27
C MET A 395 9.72 14.16 13.40
N ALA A 396 9.65 13.61 14.62
CA ALA A 396 10.23 14.23 15.79
C ALA A 396 11.77 14.16 15.77
N ALA A 397 12.33 13.02 15.33
CA ALA A 397 13.78 12.87 15.14
C ALA A 397 14.32 13.83 14.08
N THR A 398 13.60 14.01 12.95
CA THR A 398 13.98 14.98 11.91
C THR A 398 13.94 16.40 12.43
N SER A 399 12.88 16.78 13.15
CA SER A 399 12.77 18.11 13.77
C SER A 399 13.88 18.36 14.80
N TYR A 400 14.31 17.32 15.54
CA TYR A 400 15.46 17.42 16.44
C TYR A 400 16.74 17.67 15.64
N ALA A 401 17.00 16.88 14.59
CA ALA A 401 18.19 17.03 13.76
C ALA A 401 18.34 18.44 13.17
N GLU A 402 17.22 19.05 12.70
CA GLU A 402 17.21 20.42 12.19
C GLU A 402 17.53 21.44 13.28
N ARG A 403 16.86 21.36 14.44
CA ARG A 403 17.09 22.30 15.55
C ARG A 403 18.49 22.19 16.14
N SER A 404 19.09 21.00 16.10
CA SER A 404 20.44 20.76 16.65
C SER A 404 21.55 21.03 15.61
N GLY A 405 21.20 21.48 14.40
CA GLY A 405 22.17 21.83 13.37
C GLY A 405 22.93 20.61 12.81
N LEU A 406 22.34 19.40 12.82
CA LEU A 406 22.95 18.20 12.23
C LEU A 406 22.85 18.30 10.70
N VAL A 407 23.86 18.83 10.03
CA VAL A 407 23.85 19.12 8.58
C VAL A 407 24.65 18.15 7.74
N GLY A 408 25.59 17.41 8.34
CA GLY A 408 26.50 16.49 7.65
C GLY A 408 25.83 15.22 7.12
N PRO A 409 26.60 14.34 6.45
CA PRO A 409 26.11 13.08 5.90
C PRO A 409 25.49 12.18 6.95
N VAL A 410 24.28 11.67 6.66
CA VAL A 410 23.51 10.81 7.56
C VAL A 410 23.48 9.37 7.08
N LEU A 411 23.78 8.42 7.95
CA LEU A 411 23.42 7.02 7.73
C LEU A 411 22.01 6.79 8.29
N ASN A 412 21.06 6.53 7.42
CA ASN A 412 19.64 6.41 7.78
C ASN A 412 19.07 5.03 7.45
N HIS A 413 17.95 4.71 8.11
CA HIS A 413 17.14 3.56 7.73
C HIS A 413 16.42 3.80 6.40
N LEU A 414 16.32 2.75 5.57
CA LEU A 414 15.67 2.77 4.25
C LEU A 414 14.30 3.51 4.26
N ASN A 415 13.42 3.12 5.18
CA ASN A 415 12.06 3.67 5.27
C ASN A 415 12.01 5.12 5.80
N PHE A 416 13.10 5.64 6.33
CA PHE A 416 13.18 7.03 6.80
C PHE A 416 13.69 7.97 5.72
N GLY A 417 14.41 7.42 4.71
CA GLY A 417 15.08 8.21 3.68
C GLY A 417 14.14 9.18 2.96
N GLY A 418 13.00 8.69 2.49
CA GLY A 418 12.04 9.56 1.80
C GLY A 418 11.56 10.74 2.63
N TYR A 419 11.20 10.51 3.91
CA TYR A 419 10.78 11.59 4.79
C TYR A 419 11.91 12.60 5.06
N LEU A 420 13.13 12.12 5.29
CA LEU A 420 14.32 12.96 5.50
C LEU A 420 14.62 13.84 4.28
N ILE A 421 14.55 13.27 3.06
CA ILE A 421 14.73 14.02 1.82
C ILE A 421 13.74 15.18 1.74
N TRP A 422 12.46 14.90 1.94
CA TRP A 422 11.40 15.91 1.85
C TRP A 422 11.51 16.97 2.93
N ALA A 423 11.62 16.56 4.20
CA ALA A 423 11.56 17.46 5.33
C ALA A 423 12.84 18.31 5.49
N ARG A 424 13.99 17.82 5.02
CA ARG A 424 15.28 18.49 5.17
C ARG A 424 15.83 19.11 3.89
N GLY A 425 15.29 18.72 2.72
CA GLY A 425 15.80 19.16 1.44
C GLY A 425 17.26 18.76 1.17
N ARG A 426 17.74 17.66 1.76
CA ARG A 426 19.15 17.22 1.70
C ARG A 426 19.24 15.75 1.26
N PRO A 427 20.31 15.38 0.53
CA PRO A 427 20.55 13.98 0.20
C PRO A 427 20.76 13.12 1.44
N VAL A 428 20.36 11.85 1.33
CA VAL A 428 20.48 10.84 2.37
C VAL A 428 21.37 9.67 1.93
N PHE A 429 21.66 8.72 2.82
CA PHE A 429 22.43 7.52 2.47
C PHE A 429 21.64 6.58 1.55
N ILE A 430 20.35 6.38 1.84
CA ILE A 430 19.48 5.42 1.14
C ILE A 430 18.01 5.83 1.28
N ASP A 431 17.20 5.51 0.25
CA ASP A 431 15.75 5.64 0.27
C ASP A 431 15.05 4.44 -0.41
N GLY A 432 13.72 4.49 -0.51
CA GLY A 432 12.89 3.39 -1.01
C GLY A 432 12.99 3.10 -2.50
N ARG A 433 13.73 3.88 -3.31
CA ARG A 433 13.88 3.68 -4.76
C ARG A 433 14.88 2.57 -5.10
N LEU A 434 14.49 1.33 -4.83
CA LEU A 434 15.35 0.15 -5.01
C LEU A 434 15.84 -0.02 -6.45
N GLU A 435 15.08 0.48 -7.43
CA GLU A 435 15.46 0.49 -8.84
C GLU A 435 16.66 1.39 -9.14
N VAL A 436 16.88 2.42 -8.32
CA VAL A 436 18.04 3.32 -8.38
C VAL A 436 19.19 2.74 -7.56
N MET A 437 18.90 2.26 -6.37
CA MET A 437 19.90 1.68 -5.45
C MET A 437 20.60 0.46 -6.06
N GLY A 438 19.86 -0.47 -6.65
CA GLY A 438 20.37 -1.74 -7.16
C GLY A 438 20.65 -2.77 -6.07
N GLU A 439 20.78 -4.04 -6.50
CA GLU A 439 20.95 -5.17 -5.57
C GLU A 439 22.26 -5.14 -4.79
N GLU A 440 23.35 -4.80 -5.46
CA GLU A 440 24.68 -4.79 -4.87
C GLU A 440 24.78 -3.75 -3.74
N PHE A 441 24.36 -2.51 -4.03
CA PHE A 441 24.37 -1.45 -3.03
C PHE A 441 23.46 -1.78 -1.85
N PHE A 442 22.23 -2.25 -2.12
CA PHE A 442 21.30 -2.63 -1.07
C PHE A 442 21.82 -3.81 -0.22
N GLY A 443 22.45 -4.81 -0.86
CA GLY A 443 23.10 -5.91 -0.18
C GLY A 443 24.24 -5.45 0.74
N ASN A 444 25.07 -4.51 0.26
CA ASN A 444 26.15 -3.91 1.05
C ASN A 444 25.61 -3.06 2.20
N TYR A 445 24.56 -2.25 1.96
CA TYR A 445 23.87 -1.51 3.03
C TYR A 445 23.41 -2.44 4.17
N ARG A 446 22.83 -3.58 3.85
CA ARG A 446 22.41 -4.56 4.87
C ARG A 446 23.57 -5.13 5.68
N LYS A 447 24.70 -5.41 5.01
CA LYS A 447 25.92 -5.88 5.69
C LYS A 447 26.48 -4.80 6.64
N ILE A 448 26.48 -3.54 6.23
CA ILE A 448 26.87 -2.39 7.07
C ILE A 448 26.07 -2.35 8.37
N LEU A 449 24.77 -2.62 8.32
CA LEU A 449 23.92 -2.62 9.52
C LEU A 449 24.18 -3.80 10.48
N GLY A 450 24.80 -4.87 9.99
CA GLY A 450 25.03 -6.11 10.74
C GLY A 450 26.46 -6.32 11.24
N ALA A 451 27.44 -5.58 10.69
CA ALA A 451 28.86 -5.81 10.95
C ALA A 451 29.61 -4.51 11.26
N GLU A 452 30.21 -4.43 12.44
CA GLU A 452 30.91 -3.25 12.96
C GLU A 452 31.99 -2.73 12.02
N HIS A 453 32.89 -3.59 11.56
CA HIS A 453 33.99 -3.19 10.68
C HIS A 453 33.50 -2.63 9.32
N LEU A 454 32.34 -3.07 8.82
CA LEU A 454 31.75 -2.54 7.60
C LEU A 454 31.06 -1.20 7.85
N LEU A 455 30.48 -1.01 9.04
CA LEU A 455 29.92 0.28 9.45
C LEU A 455 31.04 1.33 9.52
N GLU A 456 32.14 1.04 10.17
CA GLU A 456 33.28 1.97 10.29
C GLU A 456 33.87 2.30 8.92
N ALA A 457 34.06 1.31 8.06
CA ALA A 457 34.50 1.54 6.70
C ALA A 457 33.54 2.43 5.90
N ALA A 458 32.23 2.30 6.12
CA ALA A 458 31.24 3.16 5.50
C ALA A 458 31.28 4.58 6.09
N VAL A 459 31.46 4.72 7.41
CA VAL A 459 31.61 6.02 8.08
C VAL A 459 32.79 6.78 7.50
N ASP A 460 33.94 6.13 7.36
CA ASP A 460 35.14 6.75 6.80
C ASP A 460 34.97 7.08 5.31
N ARG A 461 34.41 6.15 4.53
CA ARG A 461 34.21 6.33 3.09
C ARG A 461 33.28 7.46 2.73
N TYR A 462 32.17 7.61 3.45
CA TYR A 462 31.11 8.56 3.15
C TYR A 462 31.08 9.77 4.08
N GLY A 463 32.02 9.88 5.03
CA GLY A 463 32.09 10.99 5.99
C GLY A 463 30.87 11.07 6.88
N ILE A 464 30.31 9.95 7.34
CA ILE A 464 29.06 9.92 8.10
C ILE A 464 29.27 10.57 9.46
N GLU A 465 28.49 11.61 9.75
CA GLU A 465 28.54 12.37 10.99
C GLU A 465 27.49 11.95 12.01
N TRP A 466 26.36 11.45 11.55
CA TRP A 466 25.26 11.03 12.41
C TRP A 466 24.43 9.92 11.79
N THR A 467 23.65 9.24 12.63
CA THR A 467 22.78 8.13 12.21
C THR A 467 21.35 8.36 12.71
N VAL A 468 20.35 7.83 11.98
CA VAL A 468 18.96 7.82 12.41
C VAL A 468 18.29 6.49 12.03
N PHE A 469 17.92 5.70 13.04
CA PHE A 469 17.37 4.37 12.86
C PHE A 469 16.20 4.08 13.78
N PRO A 470 15.22 3.26 13.31
CA PRO A 470 14.24 2.66 14.20
C PRO A 470 14.93 1.58 15.04
N TYR A 471 15.09 1.81 16.34
CA TYR A 471 15.79 0.90 17.23
C TYR A 471 15.21 -0.53 17.26
N ARG A 472 13.99 -0.74 16.77
CA ARG A 472 13.35 -2.06 16.66
C ARG A 472 13.91 -2.97 15.57
N ILE A 473 14.52 -2.39 14.53
CA ILE A 473 14.91 -3.13 13.31
C ILE A 473 16.40 -3.47 13.30
N GLY A 474 17.21 -2.76 14.09
CA GLY A 474 18.66 -2.92 14.08
C GLY A 474 19.28 -3.07 15.47
N PRO A 475 18.92 -4.11 16.27
CA PRO A 475 19.49 -4.24 17.62
C PRO A 475 21.01 -4.39 17.63
N SER A 476 21.62 -4.97 16.61
CA SER A 476 23.07 -5.08 16.48
C SER A 476 23.73 -3.72 16.28
N LEU A 477 23.21 -2.93 15.35
CA LEU A 477 23.67 -1.56 15.11
C LEU A 477 23.51 -0.69 16.37
N LEU A 478 22.35 -0.76 17.03
CA LEU A 478 22.08 0.01 18.25
C LEU A 478 23.06 -0.32 19.37
N ARG A 479 23.35 -1.62 19.60
CA ARG A 479 24.32 -2.07 20.61
C ARG A 479 25.73 -1.59 20.28
N HIS A 480 26.14 -1.71 19.01
CA HIS A 480 27.43 -1.21 18.57
C HIS A 480 27.55 0.30 18.82
N LEU A 481 26.63 1.13 18.29
CA LEU A 481 26.65 2.57 18.48
C LEU A 481 26.57 3.00 19.95
N SER A 482 25.91 2.22 20.81
CA SER A 482 25.82 2.51 22.25
C SER A 482 27.07 2.12 23.03
N GLY A 483 27.85 1.14 22.54
CA GLY A 483 29.09 0.64 23.19
C GLY A 483 30.36 1.34 22.71
N ASP A 484 30.30 2.06 21.62
CA ASP A 484 31.46 2.72 21.01
C ASP A 484 31.56 4.19 21.46
N SER A 485 32.66 4.54 22.12
CA SER A 485 32.93 5.90 22.63
C SER A 485 33.01 6.99 21.54
N ARG A 486 33.16 6.60 20.27
CA ARG A 486 33.17 7.51 19.12
C ARG A 486 31.76 8.01 18.79
N TRP A 487 30.72 7.39 19.35
CA TRP A 487 29.34 7.74 19.12
C TRP A 487 28.64 8.16 20.41
N ALA A 488 27.85 9.23 20.34
CA ALA A 488 27.03 9.69 21.43
C ALA A 488 25.54 9.62 21.07
N LEU A 489 24.69 9.13 21.98
CA LEU A 489 23.25 9.15 21.81
C LEU A 489 22.75 10.58 21.97
N ALA A 490 22.29 11.18 20.86
CA ALA A 490 21.83 12.55 20.83
C ALA A 490 20.32 12.69 21.05
N TYR A 491 19.54 11.69 20.59
CA TYR A 491 18.07 11.75 20.66
C TYR A 491 17.47 10.35 20.65
N VAL A 492 16.33 10.20 21.33
CA VAL A 492 15.49 9.02 21.26
C VAL A 492 14.02 9.40 21.41
N ASP A 493 13.17 8.79 20.57
CA ASP A 493 11.71 8.83 20.69
C ASP A 493 11.13 7.41 20.54
N PRO A 494 9.80 7.19 20.58
CA PRO A 494 9.21 5.87 20.43
C PRO A 494 9.50 5.16 19.10
N LEU A 495 9.94 5.89 18.08
CA LEU A 495 10.23 5.36 16.76
C LEU A 495 11.73 5.24 16.48
N ALA A 496 12.50 6.29 16.76
CA ALA A 496 13.86 6.47 16.27
C ALA A 496 14.86 6.85 17.35
N ALA A 497 16.13 6.46 17.14
CA ALA A 497 17.28 6.95 17.87
C ALA A 497 18.25 7.66 16.90
N ILE A 498 18.84 8.78 17.36
CA ILE A 498 19.92 9.49 16.67
C ILE A 498 21.20 9.33 17.48
N PHE A 499 22.25 8.88 16.80
CA PHE A 499 23.61 8.92 17.31
C PHE A 499 24.44 9.89 16.46
N VAL A 500 25.36 10.59 17.09
CA VAL A 500 26.28 11.55 16.46
C VAL A 500 27.71 11.18 16.77
N ARG A 501 28.66 11.57 15.89
CA ARG A 501 30.09 11.40 16.17
C ARG A 501 30.47 12.26 17.37
N SER A 502 31.16 11.64 18.34
CA SER A 502 31.56 12.32 19.59
C SER A 502 32.59 13.43 19.34
N ALA A 503 33.44 13.28 18.31
CA ALA A 503 34.38 14.32 17.90
C ALA A 503 33.62 15.52 17.27
N GLY A 504 33.55 16.63 17.98
CA GLY A 504 32.84 17.84 17.53
C GLY A 504 31.40 17.99 18.01
N PHE A 505 30.89 17.03 18.78
CA PHE A 505 29.56 17.12 19.39
C PHE A 505 29.70 17.64 20.83
N ASP A 506 29.03 18.74 21.15
CA ASP A 506 28.94 19.28 22.49
C ASP A 506 27.93 18.46 23.32
N PRO A 507 28.39 17.63 24.30
CA PRO A 507 27.48 16.84 25.12
C PRO A 507 26.50 17.70 25.95
N GLU A 508 26.79 18.97 26.19
CA GLU A 508 25.88 19.89 26.88
C GLU A 508 24.65 20.25 26.03
N ARG A 509 24.74 20.10 24.71
CA ARG A 509 23.56 20.22 23.81
C ARG A 509 22.62 19.03 23.90
N VAL A 510 23.06 17.90 24.46
CA VAL A 510 22.25 16.74 24.78
C VAL A 510 21.93 16.74 26.25
N ASP A 511 21.07 17.61 26.67
CA ASP A 511 20.55 17.56 28.02
C ASP A 511 19.76 16.27 28.24
N ALA A 512 20.39 15.30 28.92
CA ALA A 512 19.72 14.09 29.37
C ALA A 512 18.53 14.41 30.29
N SER A 513 18.55 15.58 30.97
CA SER A 513 17.43 16.08 31.75
C SER A 513 16.32 16.65 30.85
N ALA A 514 16.65 17.25 29.71
CA ALA A 514 15.67 17.66 28.68
C ALA A 514 15.06 16.46 27.97
N LEU A 515 15.83 15.39 27.73
CA LEU A 515 15.31 14.10 27.29
C LEU A 515 14.29 13.55 28.31
N ASN A 516 14.61 13.61 29.61
CA ASN A 516 13.74 13.15 30.68
C ASN A 516 12.55 14.10 30.96
N ALA A 517 12.72 15.43 30.86
CA ALA A 517 11.65 16.40 31.01
C ALA A 517 10.67 16.35 29.83
N ARG A 518 11.16 16.18 28.59
CA ARG A 518 10.36 15.93 27.40
C ARG A 518 9.63 14.60 27.46
N ARG A 519 10.26 13.54 27.98
CA ARG A 519 9.62 12.26 28.28
C ARG A 519 8.37 12.44 29.13
N ARG A 520 8.40 13.30 30.15
CA ARG A 520 7.26 13.59 31.04
C ARG A 520 6.19 14.45 30.38
N ALA A 521 6.54 15.34 29.46
CA ALA A 521 5.61 16.26 28.80
C ALA A 521 4.95 15.68 27.56
N GLU A 522 5.68 14.86 26.77
CA GLU A 522 5.19 14.27 25.51
C GLU A 522 4.68 12.84 25.66
N PHE A 523 5.00 12.15 26.77
CA PHE A 523 4.61 10.78 27.04
C PHE A 523 3.69 10.72 28.27
N PRO A 524 2.56 10.00 28.18
CA PRO A 524 1.72 9.78 29.35
C PRO A 524 2.51 9.06 30.46
N PRO A 525 2.12 9.24 31.73
CA PRO A 525 2.80 8.64 32.88
C PRO A 525 2.91 7.11 32.73
N PRO A 526 3.87 6.47 33.45
CA PRO A 526 4.06 5.04 33.44
C PRO A 526 2.74 4.26 33.61
N VAL A 527 2.67 3.06 33.06
CA VAL A 527 1.46 2.22 33.00
C VAL A 527 0.79 2.06 34.38
N GLY A 528 1.54 2.13 35.49
CA GLY A 528 1.02 2.10 36.86
C GLY A 528 0.22 3.34 37.30
N GLU A 529 0.38 4.47 36.59
CA GLU A 529 -0.31 5.74 36.88
C GLU A 529 -1.43 6.05 35.86
N LEU A 530 -1.68 5.17 34.90
CA LEU A 530 -2.78 5.34 33.95
C LEU A 530 -4.11 5.13 34.67
N PRO A 531 -4.98 6.16 34.78
CA PRO A 531 -6.30 6.00 35.35
C PRO A 531 -7.09 4.96 34.57
N GLY A 532 -7.32 3.79 35.13
CA GLY A 532 -8.14 2.74 34.52
C GLY A 532 -7.54 1.34 34.44
N LEU A 533 -6.26 1.15 34.78
CA LEU A 533 -5.69 -0.19 34.94
C LEU A 533 -5.84 -0.73 36.38
N GLN A 534 -6.10 0.12 37.34
CA GLN A 534 -6.49 -0.26 38.69
C GLN A 534 -8.02 -0.36 38.79
N GLY A 535 -8.52 -1.56 38.69
CA GLY A 535 -9.93 -1.87 38.90
C GLY A 535 -10.70 -2.22 37.63
N LYS A 536 -11.04 -3.49 37.48
CA LYS A 536 -12.01 -3.94 36.46
C LYS A 536 -13.30 -3.15 36.62
N PRO A 537 -13.76 -2.36 35.64
CA PRO A 537 -15.05 -1.69 35.78
C PRO A 537 -16.15 -2.76 35.87
N ARG A 538 -16.92 -2.73 36.93
CA ARG A 538 -18.15 -3.54 37.15
C ARG A 538 -19.30 -3.06 36.22
N ARG A 539 -19.05 -2.79 34.96
CA ARG A 539 -20.09 -2.55 33.95
C ARG A 539 -20.43 -3.86 33.27
N GLY A 540 -21.73 -4.10 33.06
CA GLY A 540 -22.21 -5.35 32.45
C GLY A 540 -21.43 -5.66 31.16
N LYS A 541 -21.11 -6.94 30.94
CA LYS A 541 -20.24 -7.40 29.83
C LYS A 541 -20.62 -6.82 28.46
N ALA A 542 -21.93 -6.64 28.20
CA ALA A 542 -22.43 -6.07 26.94
C ALA A 542 -22.12 -4.56 26.77
N VAL A 543 -22.23 -3.78 27.85
CA VAL A 543 -21.94 -2.33 27.82
C VAL A 543 -20.44 -2.10 27.69
N HIS A 544 -19.62 -2.94 28.29
CA HIS A 544 -18.17 -2.89 28.16
C HIS A 544 -17.72 -3.26 26.73
N TRP A 545 -18.34 -4.26 26.11
CA TRP A 545 -18.09 -4.65 24.74
C TRP A 545 -18.50 -3.55 23.75
N LEU A 546 -19.69 -2.97 23.91
CA LEU A 546 -20.16 -1.86 23.07
C LEU A 546 -19.27 -0.60 23.21
N SER A 547 -18.85 -0.27 24.44
CA SER A 547 -17.95 0.87 24.64
C SER A 547 -16.56 0.62 24.02
N GLY A 548 -16.08 -0.63 23.98
CA GLY A 548 -14.86 -1.03 23.30
C GLY A 548 -14.93 -0.91 21.78
N LEU A 549 -16.12 -1.03 21.17
CA LEU A 549 -16.30 -0.85 19.73
C LEU A 549 -16.13 0.61 19.26
N VAL A 550 -16.42 1.56 20.14
CA VAL A 550 -16.41 3.00 19.81
C VAL A 550 -15.20 3.72 20.39
N ARG A 551 -14.65 3.20 21.49
CA ARG A 551 -13.50 3.80 22.13
C ARG A 551 -12.25 3.57 21.27
N ARG A 552 -11.59 4.65 20.87
CA ARG A 552 -10.31 4.57 20.14
C ARG A 552 -9.30 3.85 21.03
N GLU A 553 -8.86 2.66 20.62
CA GLU A 553 -7.82 1.96 21.35
C GLU A 553 -6.52 2.76 21.23
N ARG A 554 -5.92 3.06 22.37
CA ARG A 554 -4.58 3.63 22.36
C ARG A 554 -3.63 2.48 22.05
N PHE A 555 -2.79 2.65 21.06
CA PHE A 555 -1.64 1.79 20.92
C PHE A 555 -0.87 1.83 22.24
N PRO A 556 -0.48 0.70 22.85
CA PRO A 556 0.38 0.67 24.01
C PRO A 556 1.82 1.01 23.59
N THR A 557 2.03 2.22 23.02
CA THR A 557 3.09 2.35 22.06
C THR A 557 4.29 3.06 22.63
N GLU A 558 4.08 4.10 23.37
CA GLU A 558 5.20 4.97 23.71
C GLU A 558 6.05 4.40 24.85
N PRO A 559 5.48 4.03 26.01
CA PRO A 559 6.28 3.40 27.07
C PRO A 559 6.87 2.04 26.66
N PHE A 560 6.08 1.21 25.98
CA PHE A 560 6.53 -0.11 25.55
C PHE A 560 7.74 -0.05 24.62
N TYR A 561 7.73 0.85 23.64
CA TYR A 561 8.85 0.97 22.71
C TYR A 561 10.08 1.63 23.34
N LEU A 562 9.87 2.55 24.25
CA LEU A 562 10.96 3.09 25.03
C LEU A 562 11.54 2.05 25.98
N GLY A 563 10.68 1.22 26.58
CA GLY A 563 11.10 0.05 27.35
C GLY A 563 11.93 -0.93 26.52
N LEU A 564 11.51 -1.21 25.29
CA LEU A 564 12.31 -2.00 24.36
C LEU A 564 13.65 -1.35 24.04
N PHE A 565 13.72 -0.04 23.86
CA PHE A 565 14.98 0.67 23.64
C PHE A 565 15.95 0.48 24.80
N HIS A 566 15.49 0.66 26.04
CA HIS A 566 16.31 0.43 27.25
C HIS A 566 16.70 -1.04 27.39
N TYR A 567 15.80 -1.97 27.11
CA TYR A 567 16.08 -3.40 27.12
C TYR A 567 17.21 -3.77 26.13
N TRP A 568 17.15 -3.24 24.89
CA TRP A 568 18.18 -3.48 23.88
C TRP A 568 19.54 -2.90 24.26
N ARG A 569 19.57 -1.84 25.09
CA ARG A 569 20.80 -1.28 25.66
C ARG A 569 21.31 -2.01 26.88
N GLY A 570 20.60 -3.02 27.38
CA GLY A 570 20.94 -3.72 28.62
C GLY A 570 20.55 -2.97 29.90
N GLU A 571 19.81 -1.88 29.80
CA GLU A 571 19.32 -1.05 30.91
C GLU A 571 18.02 -1.65 31.50
N THR A 572 18.16 -2.80 32.18
CA THR A 572 17.03 -3.67 32.57
C THR A 572 16.06 -2.97 33.54
N GLU A 573 16.55 -2.16 34.48
CA GLU A 573 15.70 -1.42 35.42
C GLU A 573 14.85 -0.35 34.72
N ALA A 574 15.48 0.44 33.84
CA ALA A 574 14.77 1.44 33.04
C ALA A 574 13.73 0.78 32.11
N ALA A 575 14.07 -0.36 31.52
CA ALA A 575 13.15 -1.14 30.71
C ALA A 575 11.94 -1.64 31.51
N THR A 576 12.20 -2.24 32.68
CA THR A 576 11.14 -2.80 33.54
C THR A 576 10.18 -1.74 34.06
N SER A 577 10.65 -0.53 34.32
CA SER A 577 9.80 0.59 34.75
C SER A 577 8.84 1.09 33.66
N LEU A 578 9.08 0.73 32.39
CA LEU A 578 8.32 1.16 31.22
C LEU A 578 7.39 0.06 30.66
N PHE A 579 7.63 -1.21 31.03
CA PHE A 579 6.76 -2.35 30.71
C PHE A 579 5.66 -2.53 31.75
#